data_e6b0e9219ace8adfc8394d81cce53a96
#
_entry.id   e6b0e9219ace8adfc8394d81cce53a96
#
_cell.length_a   1.000
_cell.length_b   1.000
_cell.length_c   1.000
_cell.angle_alpha   90.00
_cell.angle_beta   90.00
_cell.angle_gamma   90.00
#
_symmetry.space_group_name_H-M   'P 1'
#
loop_
_entity.id
_entity.type
_entity.pdbx_description
1 polymer ?
#
loop_
_entity_poly.entity_id
_entity_poly.type
_entity_poly.pdbx_seq_one_letter_code
_entity_poly.pdbx_strand_id
1 'polypeptide(L)'
;ARDLGLPFPGTPGPLNAITDVPGLAVGFCTLTDPARAMRTGVTAILPRPGNTPKPIWAGQYALNGNGEMTGTHWINDAGYFVGPICITNTHGVGAVHTGVTRWMIDTYADYFQNHHAWAMPVVAETYDGVLNDINALHVRPEHAIAALNAASTGPVAEGSTGGGNGMICYEFKGGTGTASRKIEIGGETYTVAALVQANHGIRPWLTILGQPVGQLMPEDALYSAEMGSIIVIVATDAPLSSLSLRQVAKRAAIGIGRGGSPGGNNSGDIFLALSTANDGPMPQFAPALLTKQELNGEHIDALYMAAVQSIEESVVNAIVAGEDVATVKPAGLTCRAIDKDRLRALFRKG
;
A
#
# COMPACT_ATOMS: atom_id res chain seq x y z
N ALA A 1 1.82 -3.46 -15.83
CA ALA A 1 0.65 -3.51 -16.74
C ALA A 1 0.88 -2.67 -18.01
N ARG A 2 1.52 -1.51 -17.92
CA ARG A 2 1.85 -0.66 -19.10
C ARG A 2 2.69 -1.40 -20.13
N ASP A 3 3.61 -2.25 -19.71
CA ASP A 3 4.45 -3.07 -20.59
C ASP A 3 3.64 -4.11 -21.42
N LEU A 4 2.44 -4.44 -20.94
CA LEU A 4 1.47 -5.24 -21.69
C LEU A 4 0.66 -4.42 -22.71
N GLY A 5 0.85 -3.09 -22.75
CA GLY A 5 0.12 -2.19 -23.63
C GLY A 5 -1.23 -1.71 -23.07
N LEU A 6 -1.52 -1.87 -21.80
CA LEU A 6 -2.74 -1.34 -21.18
C LEU A 6 -2.67 0.19 -21.13
N PRO A 7 -3.68 0.92 -21.68
CA PRO A 7 -3.62 2.36 -21.90
C PRO A 7 -4.03 3.17 -20.65
N PHE A 8 -3.32 2.96 -19.52
CA PHE A 8 -3.60 3.73 -18.31
C PHE A 8 -3.41 5.22 -18.53
N PRO A 9 -4.36 6.07 -18.09
CA PRO A 9 -4.27 7.51 -18.25
C PRO A 9 -3.24 8.15 -17.31
N GLY A 10 -2.90 9.40 -17.59
CA GLY A 10 -1.96 10.21 -16.82
C GLY A 10 -0.48 9.89 -17.11
N THR A 11 0.40 10.81 -16.71
CA THR A 11 1.85 10.71 -16.93
C THR A 11 2.50 10.07 -15.71
N PRO A 12 3.08 8.86 -15.82
CA PRO A 12 3.80 8.26 -14.70
C PRO A 12 5.11 8.99 -14.40
N GLY A 13 5.62 8.84 -13.19
CA GLY A 13 7.00 9.17 -12.88
C GLY A 13 7.98 8.15 -13.51
N PRO A 14 9.29 8.38 -13.37
CA PRO A 14 10.32 7.55 -14.03
C PRO A 14 10.26 6.07 -13.70
N LEU A 15 9.86 5.71 -12.48
CA LEU A 15 9.76 4.33 -12.00
C LEU A 15 8.31 3.80 -12.03
N ASN A 16 7.34 4.68 -12.25
CA ASN A 16 5.92 4.39 -12.07
C ASN A 16 5.64 3.68 -10.73
N ALA A 17 6.24 4.16 -9.66
CA ALA A 17 6.23 3.55 -8.34
C ALA A 17 6.08 4.60 -7.23
N ILE A 18 5.74 4.17 -6.02
CA ILE A 18 5.62 5.06 -4.86
C ILE A 18 6.94 5.76 -4.54
N THR A 19 8.06 5.18 -4.90
CA THR A 19 9.40 5.73 -4.77
C THR A 19 9.72 6.87 -5.76
N ASP A 20 8.82 7.21 -6.68
CA ASP A 20 8.90 8.45 -7.46
C ASP A 20 8.63 9.70 -6.59
N VAL A 21 8.01 9.53 -5.42
CA VAL A 21 7.93 10.60 -4.42
C VAL A 21 9.32 10.80 -3.80
N PRO A 22 9.92 12.00 -3.90
CA PRO A 22 11.29 12.22 -3.49
C PRO A 22 11.58 11.81 -2.04
N GLY A 23 12.65 11.02 -1.86
CA GLY A 23 13.14 10.56 -0.56
C GLY A 23 12.41 9.36 0.03
N LEU A 24 11.29 8.92 -0.55
CA LEU A 24 10.57 7.77 -0.06
C LEU A 24 11.28 6.46 -0.45
N ALA A 25 11.45 5.56 0.51
CA ALA A 25 12.08 4.26 0.30
C ALA A 25 11.14 3.11 0.64
N VAL A 26 11.29 1.98 -0.06
CA VAL A 26 10.51 0.75 0.15
C VAL A 26 11.44 -0.44 0.30
N GLY A 27 11.14 -1.32 1.25
CA GLY A 27 11.89 -2.56 1.47
C GLY A 27 10.96 -3.74 1.77
N PHE A 28 11.49 -4.93 1.57
CA PHE A 28 10.72 -6.17 1.69
C PHE A 28 11.48 -7.23 2.48
N CYS A 29 10.73 -7.99 3.27
CA CYS A 29 11.15 -9.30 3.76
C CYS A 29 10.10 -10.31 3.32
N THR A 30 10.41 -11.12 2.32
CA THR A 30 9.51 -12.11 1.74
C THR A 30 9.82 -13.50 2.31
N LEU A 31 8.82 -14.18 2.84
CA LEU A 31 8.94 -15.47 3.49
C LEU A 31 8.21 -16.52 2.65
N THR A 32 8.96 -17.44 2.04
CA THR A 32 8.42 -18.53 1.23
C THR A 32 9.10 -19.84 1.58
N ASP A 33 8.32 -20.80 2.06
CA ASP A 33 8.73 -22.18 2.31
C ASP A 33 7.51 -23.11 2.13
N PRO A 34 7.36 -23.74 0.96
CA PRO A 34 6.21 -24.60 0.69
C PRO A 34 6.09 -25.79 1.64
N ALA A 35 7.22 -26.33 2.16
CA ALA A 35 7.21 -27.44 3.09
C ALA A 35 6.59 -27.07 4.45
N ARG A 36 6.60 -25.79 4.79
CA ARG A 36 5.99 -25.21 6.00
C ARG A 36 4.67 -24.51 5.73
N ALA A 37 4.11 -24.65 4.54
CA ALA A 37 2.95 -23.88 4.10
C ALA A 37 3.11 -22.36 4.37
N MET A 38 4.33 -21.82 4.15
CA MET A 38 4.71 -20.46 4.46
C MET A 38 4.78 -19.63 3.17
N ARG A 39 3.91 -18.61 3.08
CA ARG A 39 3.86 -17.63 2.00
C ARG A 39 3.31 -16.30 2.53
N THR A 40 4.19 -15.52 3.12
CA THR A 40 3.86 -14.28 3.84
C THR A 40 5.04 -13.32 3.79
N GLY A 41 5.03 -12.26 4.58
CA GLY A 41 6.16 -11.35 4.69
C GLY A 41 5.82 -9.99 5.28
N VAL A 42 6.74 -9.04 5.10
CA VAL A 42 6.61 -7.65 5.54
C VAL A 42 7.04 -6.73 4.42
N THR A 43 6.20 -5.76 4.09
CA THR A 43 6.53 -4.59 3.25
C THR A 43 6.77 -3.41 4.18
N ALA A 44 7.89 -2.71 4.01
CA ALA A 44 8.24 -1.51 4.77
C ALA A 44 8.29 -0.30 3.85
N ILE A 45 7.70 0.81 4.28
CA ILE A 45 7.72 2.10 3.58
C ILE A 45 8.32 3.11 4.54
N LEU A 46 9.42 3.75 4.14
CA LEU A 46 10.07 4.82 4.88
C LEU A 46 9.85 6.15 4.15
N PRO A 47 8.91 6.99 4.61
CA PRO A 47 8.65 8.28 3.96
C PRO A 47 9.81 9.28 4.14
N ARG A 48 10.56 9.14 5.25
CA ARG A 48 11.73 9.96 5.59
C ARG A 48 12.84 9.07 6.16
N PRO A 49 13.66 8.44 5.31
CA PRO A 49 14.85 7.71 5.76
C PRO A 49 15.81 8.63 6.53
N GLY A 50 16.52 8.06 7.50
CA GLY A 50 17.51 8.78 8.32
C GLY A 50 17.41 8.38 9.78
N ASN A 51 18.27 8.97 10.61
CA ASN A 51 18.40 8.67 12.05
C ASN A 51 17.78 9.74 12.97
N THR A 52 17.11 10.73 12.41
CA THR A 52 16.42 11.78 13.16
C THR A 52 14.92 11.66 12.91
N PRO A 53 14.10 11.47 13.96
CA PRO A 53 12.64 11.39 13.80
C PRO A 53 12.08 12.73 13.34
N LYS A 54 11.15 12.68 12.41
CA LYS A 54 10.44 13.85 11.87
C LYS A 54 8.97 13.54 11.71
N PRO A 55 8.07 14.51 11.88
CA PRO A 55 6.65 14.32 11.62
C PRO A 55 6.41 14.12 10.12
N ILE A 56 5.53 13.17 9.81
CA ILE A 56 5.05 12.90 8.44
C ILE A 56 3.57 13.23 8.43
N TRP A 57 3.20 14.30 7.74
CA TRP A 57 1.79 14.75 7.68
C TRP A 57 0.96 13.71 6.94
N ALA A 58 -0.17 13.33 7.55
CA ALA A 58 -0.99 12.23 7.05
C ALA A 58 -2.48 12.43 7.35
N GLY A 59 -3.30 11.70 6.59
CA GLY A 59 -4.72 11.53 6.82
C GLY A 59 -5.14 10.10 6.53
N GLN A 60 -5.98 9.54 7.38
CA GLN A 60 -6.44 8.15 7.31
C GLN A 60 -7.94 8.09 7.00
N TYR A 61 -8.35 7.07 6.26
CA TYR A 61 -9.75 6.75 6.03
C TYR A 61 -9.96 5.24 5.92
N ALA A 62 -10.88 4.69 6.69
CA ALA A 62 -11.35 3.31 6.55
C ALA A 62 -12.69 3.32 5.81
N LEU A 63 -12.76 2.64 4.67
CA LEU A 63 -14.03 2.39 3.97
C LEU A 63 -14.81 1.32 4.73
N ASN A 64 -14.13 0.26 5.13
CA ASN A 64 -14.61 -0.83 5.98
C ASN A 64 -13.64 -1.09 7.12
N GLY A 65 -14.17 -1.48 8.28
CA GLY A 65 -13.39 -1.65 9.51
C GLY A 65 -12.96 -3.08 9.82
N ASN A 66 -13.13 -4.05 8.92
CA ASN A 66 -12.72 -5.43 9.15
C ASN A 66 -11.23 -5.66 8.84
N GLY A 67 -10.37 -4.93 9.52
CA GLY A 67 -8.91 -4.96 9.38
C GLY A 67 -8.24 -4.06 10.40
N GLU A 68 -6.91 -4.03 10.38
CA GLU A 68 -6.12 -3.24 11.31
C GLU A 68 -5.14 -2.30 10.59
N MET A 69 -5.03 -1.09 11.09
CA MET A 69 -3.93 -0.18 10.89
C MET A 69 -3.64 0.53 12.21
N THR A 70 -2.53 0.18 12.85
CA THR A 70 -2.16 0.79 14.12
C THR A 70 -1.74 2.26 13.96
N GLY A 71 -1.74 3.03 15.06
CA GLY A 71 -1.35 4.45 15.03
C GLY A 71 -2.41 5.42 14.48
N THR A 72 -3.53 4.93 13.98
CA THR A 72 -4.57 5.75 13.34
C THR A 72 -5.27 6.72 14.29
N HIS A 73 -5.37 6.42 15.59
CA HIS A 73 -5.93 7.34 16.57
C HIS A 73 -5.13 8.64 16.59
N TRP A 74 -3.79 8.55 16.67
CA TRP A 74 -2.91 9.71 16.67
C TRP A 74 -2.91 10.44 15.32
N ILE A 75 -2.89 9.71 14.21
CA ILE A 75 -2.99 10.31 12.87
C ILE A 75 -4.27 11.13 12.73
N ASN A 76 -5.41 10.61 13.21
CA ASN A 76 -6.69 11.30 13.13
C ASN A 76 -6.78 12.52 14.04
N ASP A 77 -6.11 12.51 15.20
CA ASP A 77 -6.15 13.58 16.18
C ASP A 77 -5.07 14.65 15.91
N ALA A 78 -3.82 14.23 15.66
CA ALA A 78 -2.68 15.15 15.50
C ALA A 78 -2.32 15.44 14.02
N GLY A 79 -2.79 14.63 13.07
CA GLY A 79 -2.56 14.83 11.64
C GLY A 79 -1.18 14.40 11.15
N TYR A 80 -0.42 13.64 11.95
CA TYR A 80 0.89 13.12 11.53
C TYR A 80 1.23 11.81 12.25
N PHE A 81 2.25 11.12 11.74
CA PHE A 81 2.91 9.99 12.40
C PHE A 81 4.44 10.17 12.32
N VAL A 82 5.19 9.29 12.96
CA VAL A 82 6.66 9.30 12.98
C VAL A 82 7.17 7.90 12.65
N GLY A 83 8.22 7.83 11.83
CA GLY A 83 8.85 6.57 11.47
C GLY A 83 8.22 5.90 10.24
N PRO A 84 8.37 4.58 10.11
CA PRO A 84 7.93 3.83 8.95
C PRO A 84 6.46 3.41 9.03
N ILE A 85 5.94 2.99 7.85
CA ILE A 85 4.73 2.19 7.71
C ILE A 85 5.15 0.77 7.36
N CYS A 86 4.57 -0.24 8.01
CA CYS A 86 4.74 -1.63 7.61
C CYS A 86 3.39 -2.27 7.27
N ILE A 87 3.40 -3.19 6.28
CA ILE A 87 2.22 -3.96 5.89
C ILE A 87 2.59 -5.44 5.94
N THR A 88 1.74 -6.27 6.56
CA THR A 88 1.98 -7.70 6.78
C THR A 88 0.68 -8.49 6.68
N ASN A 89 0.60 -9.68 7.30
CA ASN A 89 -0.63 -10.43 7.42
C ASN A 89 -1.35 -10.16 8.76
N THR A 90 -2.62 -10.55 8.85
CA THR A 90 -3.50 -10.27 10.00
C THR A 90 -2.91 -10.73 11.34
N HIS A 91 -2.34 -11.93 11.41
CA HIS A 91 -1.74 -12.45 12.65
C HIS A 91 -0.31 -11.94 12.91
N GLY A 92 0.30 -11.27 11.92
CA GLY A 92 1.66 -10.71 12.02
C GLY A 92 1.73 -9.32 12.64
N VAL A 93 0.61 -8.60 12.78
CA VAL A 93 0.58 -7.19 13.22
C VAL A 93 1.36 -6.98 14.52
N GLY A 94 1.12 -7.78 15.56
CA GLY A 94 1.79 -7.64 16.84
C GLY A 94 3.31 -7.85 16.77
N ALA A 95 3.75 -8.84 15.99
CA ALA A 95 5.17 -9.13 15.78
C ALA A 95 5.86 -7.98 15.01
N VAL A 96 5.23 -7.50 13.93
CA VAL A 96 5.74 -6.37 13.13
C VAL A 96 5.76 -5.09 13.94
N HIS A 97 4.71 -4.81 14.73
CA HIS A 97 4.68 -3.65 15.62
C HIS A 97 5.86 -3.66 16.60
N THR A 98 6.15 -4.80 17.22
CA THR A 98 7.32 -4.96 18.10
C THR A 98 8.63 -4.73 17.34
N GLY A 99 8.76 -5.28 16.12
CA GLY A 99 9.94 -5.10 15.27
C GLY A 99 10.18 -3.64 14.89
N VAL A 100 9.12 -2.94 14.47
CA VAL A 100 9.18 -1.51 14.15
C VAL A 100 9.55 -0.69 15.37
N THR A 101 8.98 -0.99 16.55
CA THR A 101 9.33 -0.30 17.80
C THR A 101 10.83 -0.43 18.10
N ARG A 102 11.38 -1.65 18.02
CA ARG A 102 12.84 -1.90 18.22
C ARG A 102 13.67 -1.11 17.22
N TRP A 103 13.31 -1.20 15.93
CA TRP A 103 14.02 -0.49 14.87
C TRP A 103 14.00 1.03 15.10
N MET A 104 12.87 1.62 15.53
CA MET A 104 12.78 3.04 15.84
C MET A 104 13.65 3.42 17.02
N ILE A 105 13.70 2.62 18.09
CA ILE A 105 14.54 2.87 19.26
C ILE A 105 16.03 2.87 18.85
N ASP A 106 16.44 1.89 18.04
CA ASP A 106 17.83 1.77 17.61
C ASP A 106 18.22 2.87 16.59
N THR A 107 17.33 3.15 15.63
CA THR A 107 17.59 4.13 14.56
C THR A 107 17.57 5.56 15.09
N TYR A 108 16.64 5.88 16.00
CA TYR A 108 16.49 7.20 16.60
C TYR A 108 17.08 7.24 18.04
N ALA A 109 18.20 6.57 18.27
CA ALA A 109 18.75 6.32 19.60
C ALA A 109 18.93 7.60 20.42
N ASP A 110 19.47 8.67 19.83
CA ASP A 110 19.65 9.96 20.52
C ASP A 110 18.31 10.52 21.03
N TYR A 111 17.28 10.46 20.18
CA TYR A 111 15.94 10.91 20.57
C TYR A 111 15.34 10.10 21.71
N PHE A 112 15.44 8.77 21.66
CA PHE A 112 14.88 7.89 22.70
C PHE A 112 15.68 7.93 24.01
N GLN A 113 16.98 8.21 23.95
CA GLN A 113 17.84 8.27 25.16
C GLN A 113 17.76 9.61 25.88
N ASN A 114 17.61 10.71 25.13
CA ASN A 114 17.79 12.06 25.69
C ASN A 114 16.48 12.84 25.83
N HIS A 115 15.36 12.32 25.34
CA HIS A 115 14.08 13.02 25.38
C HIS A 115 12.94 12.12 25.86
N HIS A 116 11.82 12.73 26.25
CA HIS A 116 10.57 12.00 26.47
C HIS A 116 10.02 11.55 25.13
N ALA A 117 10.32 10.31 24.75
CA ALA A 117 10.07 9.73 23.44
C ALA A 117 9.27 8.43 23.55
N TRP A 118 8.42 8.18 22.58
CA TRP A 118 7.67 6.93 22.44
C TRP A 118 7.50 6.58 20.97
N ALA A 119 7.40 5.29 20.67
CA ALA A 119 7.08 4.78 19.35
C ALA A 119 5.58 4.46 19.25
N MET A 120 4.95 4.91 18.18
CA MET A 120 3.60 4.50 17.75
C MET A 120 3.65 4.02 16.31
N PRO A 121 4.11 2.78 16.09
CA PRO A 121 4.25 2.22 14.74
C PRO A 121 2.94 2.21 13.98
N VAL A 122 3.02 2.49 12.66
CA VAL A 122 1.92 2.29 11.72
C VAL A 122 2.11 0.93 11.07
N VAL A 123 1.27 -0.04 11.44
CA VAL A 123 1.30 -1.40 10.91
C VAL A 123 -0.10 -1.76 10.44
N ALA A 124 -0.19 -2.13 9.16
CA ALA A 124 -1.42 -2.55 8.51
C ALA A 124 -1.35 -4.02 8.03
N GLU A 125 -2.48 -4.58 7.67
CA GLU A 125 -2.54 -5.99 7.32
C GLU A 125 -3.63 -6.32 6.29
N THR A 126 -3.46 -7.49 5.63
CA THR A 126 -4.51 -8.21 4.93
C THR A 126 -4.38 -9.71 5.19
N TYR A 127 -5.48 -10.47 5.06
CA TYR A 127 -5.53 -11.89 5.39
C TYR A 127 -4.88 -12.76 4.30
N ASP A 128 -3.85 -13.57 4.65
CA ASP A 128 -3.16 -14.46 3.73
C ASP A 128 -3.45 -15.96 3.94
N GLY A 129 -4.39 -16.30 4.82
CA GLY A 129 -4.62 -17.69 5.29
C GLY A 129 -5.13 -18.69 4.26
N VAL A 130 -5.29 -18.29 2.98
CA VAL A 130 -5.59 -19.22 1.88
C VAL A 130 -4.29 -19.77 1.26
N LEU A 131 -3.26 -18.94 1.15
CA LEU A 131 -1.97 -19.30 0.55
C LEU A 131 -0.86 -19.52 1.57
N ASN A 132 -1.13 -19.26 2.85
CA ASN A 132 -0.21 -19.31 3.97
C ASN A 132 -0.88 -20.00 5.17
N ASP A 133 -0.14 -20.83 5.93
CA ASP A 133 -0.60 -21.22 7.26
C ASP A 133 -0.45 -20.04 8.23
N ILE A 134 -1.44 -19.16 8.22
CA ILE A 134 -1.44 -17.94 9.03
C ILE A 134 -1.37 -18.24 10.54
N ASN A 135 -1.87 -19.42 10.99
CA ASN A 135 -1.89 -19.83 12.39
C ASN A 135 -0.51 -20.30 12.89
N ALA A 136 0.41 -20.62 11.99
CA ALA A 136 1.79 -20.94 12.36
C ALA A 136 2.62 -19.73 12.81
N LEU A 137 2.06 -18.51 12.70
CA LEU A 137 2.67 -17.25 13.15
C LEU A 137 4.10 -17.09 12.62
N HIS A 138 4.29 -17.29 11.31
CA HIS A 138 5.60 -17.26 10.67
C HIS A 138 6.30 -15.91 10.75
N VAL A 139 5.52 -14.80 10.76
CA VAL A 139 6.07 -13.43 10.85
C VAL A 139 6.61 -13.18 12.26
N ARG A 140 7.85 -12.68 12.34
CA ARG A 140 8.59 -12.38 13.56
C ARG A 140 9.06 -10.91 13.54
N PRO A 141 9.40 -10.31 14.71
CA PRO A 141 9.93 -8.95 14.77
C PRO A 141 11.14 -8.68 13.87
N GLU A 142 12.01 -9.69 13.74
CA GLU A 142 13.24 -9.62 12.92
C GLU A 142 12.93 -9.42 11.42
N HIS A 143 11.79 -9.91 10.95
CA HIS A 143 11.38 -9.76 9.56
C HIS A 143 10.95 -8.31 9.24
N ALA A 144 10.36 -7.60 10.20
CA ALA A 144 10.10 -6.16 10.07
C ALA A 144 11.40 -5.36 10.01
N ILE A 145 12.34 -5.66 10.91
CA ILE A 145 13.68 -5.03 10.92
C ILE A 145 14.41 -5.30 9.61
N ALA A 146 14.36 -6.53 9.09
CA ALA A 146 14.98 -6.89 7.81
C ALA A 146 14.37 -6.10 6.65
N ALA A 147 13.03 -5.98 6.58
CA ALA A 147 12.34 -5.18 5.56
C ALA A 147 12.73 -3.70 5.63
N LEU A 148 12.79 -3.13 6.84
CA LEU A 148 13.19 -1.74 7.07
C LEU A 148 14.64 -1.47 6.64
N ASN A 149 15.56 -2.37 6.99
CA ASN A 149 16.97 -2.25 6.62
C ASN A 149 17.23 -2.47 5.12
N ALA A 150 16.33 -3.16 4.41
CA ALA A 150 16.40 -3.37 2.96
C ALA A 150 15.77 -2.22 2.16
N ALA A 151 15.20 -1.21 2.82
CA ALA A 151 14.50 -0.14 2.14
C ALA A 151 15.43 0.72 1.26
N SER A 152 14.99 0.96 0.03
CA SER A 152 15.72 1.75 -0.98
C SER A 152 14.78 2.63 -1.80
N THR A 153 15.34 3.66 -2.44
CA THR A 153 14.63 4.63 -3.29
C THR A 153 14.67 4.18 -4.76
N GLY A 154 14.66 2.95 -5.06
CA GLY A 154 14.75 2.44 -6.44
C GLY A 154 13.42 1.88 -6.95
N PRO A 155 13.46 1.05 -7.99
CA PRO A 155 12.31 0.31 -8.45
C PRO A 155 11.70 -0.56 -7.35
N VAL A 156 10.38 -0.63 -7.30
CA VAL A 156 9.65 -1.40 -6.31
C VAL A 156 9.22 -2.73 -6.94
N ALA A 157 9.53 -3.84 -6.27
CA ALA A 157 9.08 -5.16 -6.70
C ALA A 157 7.55 -5.30 -6.47
N GLU A 158 6.87 -5.98 -7.41
CA GLU A 158 5.42 -6.17 -7.41
C GLU A 158 5.04 -7.66 -7.32
N GLY A 159 3.78 -7.96 -7.04
CA GLY A 159 3.26 -9.33 -6.94
C GLY A 159 3.61 -9.99 -5.60
N SER A 160 4.23 -11.19 -5.66
CA SER A 160 4.53 -12.04 -4.51
C SER A 160 5.74 -11.54 -3.72
N THR A 161 5.68 -10.32 -3.18
CA THR A 161 6.79 -9.71 -2.44
C THR A 161 6.31 -9.08 -1.14
N GLY A 162 7.15 -9.17 -0.10
CA GLY A 162 6.85 -8.67 1.23
C GLY A 162 5.53 -9.20 1.78
N GLY A 163 4.73 -8.32 2.38
CA GLY A 163 3.38 -8.64 2.86
C GLY A 163 2.43 -9.10 1.77
N GLY A 164 2.67 -8.71 0.50
CA GLY A 164 1.87 -9.12 -0.66
C GLY A 164 2.06 -10.58 -1.09
N ASN A 165 3.02 -11.30 -0.52
CA ASN A 165 3.38 -12.65 -0.97
C ASN A 165 2.21 -13.66 -0.94
N GLY A 166 1.36 -13.62 0.09
CA GLY A 166 0.23 -14.54 0.26
C GLY A 166 -1.14 -14.00 -0.19
N MET A 167 -1.20 -12.94 -1.01
CA MET A 167 -2.44 -12.23 -1.30
C MET A 167 -3.12 -12.68 -2.59
N ILE A 168 -4.47 -12.59 -2.59
CA ILE A 168 -5.36 -12.98 -3.70
C ILE A 168 -6.25 -11.78 -4.03
N CYS A 169 -6.21 -11.31 -5.28
CA CYS A 169 -6.99 -10.16 -5.73
C CYS A 169 -7.89 -10.53 -6.90
N TYR A 170 -9.20 -10.34 -6.76
CA TYR A 170 -10.22 -10.81 -7.69
C TYR A 170 -10.03 -12.28 -8.08
N GLU A 171 -9.62 -13.08 -7.10
CA GLU A 171 -9.36 -14.53 -7.23
C GLU A 171 -8.23 -14.89 -8.23
N PHE A 172 -7.49 -13.91 -8.72
CA PHE A 172 -6.16 -14.07 -9.26
C PHE A 172 -5.12 -13.89 -8.16
N LYS A 173 -3.89 -14.39 -8.37
CA LYS A 173 -2.79 -14.07 -7.46
C LYS A 173 -2.61 -12.57 -7.41
N GLY A 174 -2.83 -12.00 -6.23
CA GLY A 174 -2.66 -10.58 -5.91
C GLY A 174 -1.26 -10.27 -5.38
N GLY A 175 -1.17 -9.26 -4.53
CA GLY A 175 0.09 -8.93 -3.89
C GLY A 175 0.36 -7.44 -3.74
N THR A 176 1.65 -7.09 -3.74
CA THR A 176 2.11 -5.72 -3.77
C THR A 176 2.00 -5.15 -5.18
N GLY A 177 1.48 -3.93 -5.30
CA GLY A 177 1.47 -3.19 -6.55
C GLY A 177 1.69 -1.70 -6.31
N THR A 178 2.22 -0.99 -7.30
CA THR A 178 2.54 0.42 -7.18
C THR A 178 2.37 1.16 -8.51
N ALA A 179 2.12 2.46 -8.45
CA ALA A 179 2.11 3.34 -9.61
C ALA A 179 2.23 4.81 -9.17
N SER A 180 2.60 5.68 -10.09
CA SER A 180 2.74 7.12 -9.84
C SER A 180 2.14 7.97 -10.94
N ARG A 181 1.90 9.25 -10.63
CA ARG A 181 1.50 10.30 -11.57
C ARG A 181 2.24 11.58 -11.30
N LYS A 182 2.70 12.22 -12.37
CA LYS A 182 3.16 13.62 -12.35
C LYS A 182 1.99 14.53 -12.70
N ILE A 183 1.81 15.57 -11.91
CA ILE A 183 0.76 16.60 -12.12
C ILE A 183 1.35 17.99 -11.96
N GLU A 184 0.72 18.96 -12.59
CA GLU A 184 1.09 20.36 -12.44
C GLU A 184 -0.04 21.14 -11.75
N ILE A 185 0.31 21.90 -10.70
CA ILE A 185 -0.60 22.77 -9.98
C ILE A 185 0.13 24.09 -9.69
N GLY A 186 -0.42 25.20 -10.15
CA GLY A 186 0.15 26.53 -9.90
C GLY A 186 1.53 26.78 -10.53
N GLY A 187 1.89 26.02 -11.57
CA GLY A 187 3.20 26.11 -12.24
C GLY A 187 4.27 25.20 -11.62
N GLU A 188 3.94 24.46 -10.55
CA GLU A 188 4.83 23.50 -9.91
C GLU A 188 4.42 22.06 -10.26
N THR A 189 5.41 21.18 -10.44
CA THR A 189 5.17 19.76 -10.71
C THR A 189 5.22 18.97 -9.42
N TYR A 190 4.16 18.21 -9.14
CA TYR A 190 4.08 17.31 -8.00
C TYR A 190 3.97 15.85 -8.44
N THR A 191 4.38 14.96 -7.56
CA THR A 191 4.22 13.52 -7.71
C THR A 191 3.12 13.03 -6.77
N VAL A 192 2.20 12.22 -7.29
CA VAL A 192 1.23 11.46 -6.50
C VAL A 192 1.42 10.00 -6.83
N ALA A 193 1.64 9.18 -5.83
CA ALA A 193 1.94 7.77 -6.04
C ALA A 193 1.23 6.88 -5.01
N ALA A 194 0.97 5.63 -5.40
CA ALA A 194 0.33 4.66 -4.53
C ALA A 194 1.16 3.38 -4.42
N LEU A 195 1.10 2.74 -3.25
CA LEU A 195 1.46 1.35 -3.04
C LEU A 195 0.26 0.66 -2.40
N VAL A 196 -0.11 -0.50 -2.95
CA VAL A 196 -1.20 -1.32 -2.42
C VAL A 196 -0.71 -2.70 -2.00
N GLN A 197 -1.33 -3.26 -0.97
CA GLN A 197 -1.35 -4.69 -0.73
C GLN A 197 -2.74 -5.19 -1.10
N ALA A 198 -2.88 -5.71 -2.34
CA ALA A 198 -4.14 -6.04 -2.96
C ALA A 198 -4.55 -7.49 -2.66
N ASN A 199 -5.63 -7.63 -1.89
CA ASN A 199 -6.18 -8.93 -1.45
C ASN A 199 -7.72 -8.88 -1.40
N HIS A 200 -8.37 -8.27 -2.39
CA HIS A 200 -9.82 -8.00 -2.38
C HIS A 200 -10.48 -8.41 -3.69
N GLY A 201 -11.81 -8.45 -3.66
CA GLY A 201 -12.67 -8.65 -4.84
C GLY A 201 -12.88 -10.11 -5.20
N ILE A 202 -14.00 -10.36 -5.87
CA ILE A 202 -14.32 -11.65 -6.50
C ILE A 202 -14.24 -11.52 -8.01
N ARG A 203 -13.98 -12.64 -8.68
CA ARG A 203 -13.72 -12.74 -10.13
C ARG A 203 -14.74 -11.98 -10.99
N PRO A 204 -16.07 -12.13 -10.81
CA PRO A 204 -17.06 -11.48 -11.68
C PRO A 204 -17.03 -9.95 -11.61
N TRP A 205 -16.47 -9.38 -10.57
CA TRP A 205 -16.41 -7.92 -10.39
C TRP A 205 -15.27 -7.27 -11.14
N LEU A 206 -14.18 -8.02 -11.44
CA LEU A 206 -12.97 -7.42 -12.00
C LEU A 206 -13.25 -6.69 -13.31
N THR A 207 -13.03 -5.39 -13.26
CA THR A 207 -13.01 -4.50 -14.41
C THR A 207 -11.65 -3.84 -14.52
N ILE A 208 -11.05 -3.82 -15.70
CA ILE A 208 -9.78 -3.13 -15.97
C ILE A 208 -10.04 -2.15 -17.11
N LEU A 209 -9.87 -0.85 -16.83
CA LEU A 209 -10.07 0.23 -17.80
C LEU A 209 -11.40 0.09 -18.59
N GLY A 210 -12.47 -0.29 -17.87
CA GLY A 210 -13.81 -0.45 -18.42
C GLY A 210 -14.10 -1.80 -19.10
N GLN A 211 -13.11 -2.68 -19.25
CA GLN A 211 -13.32 -4.04 -19.77
C GLN A 211 -13.71 -4.99 -18.62
N PRO A 212 -14.76 -5.80 -18.74
CA PRO A 212 -15.22 -6.73 -17.72
C PRO A 212 -14.35 -8.00 -17.68
N VAL A 213 -13.07 -7.84 -17.34
CA VAL A 213 -12.02 -8.88 -17.44
C VAL A 213 -12.39 -10.13 -16.66
N GLY A 214 -12.97 -9.98 -15.46
CA GLY A 214 -13.38 -11.11 -14.65
C GLY A 214 -14.49 -11.97 -15.28
N GLN A 215 -15.39 -11.35 -16.05
CA GLN A 215 -16.43 -12.08 -16.81
C GLN A 215 -15.88 -12.72 -18.07
N LEU A 216 -14.80 -12.14 -18.65
CA LEU A 216 -14.13 -12.67 -19.84
C LEU A 216 -13.10 -13.76 -19.50
N MET A 217 -12.71 -13.88 -18.23
CA MET A 217 -11.77 -14.89 -17.70
C MET A 217 -12.36 -15.52 -16.42
N PRO A 218 -13.49 -16.26 -16.51
CA PRO A 218 -14.19 -16.75 -15.32
C PRO A 218 -13.59 -18.03 -14.72
N GLU A 219 -12.63 -18.64 -15.39
CA GLU A 219 -12.08 -19.96 -15.05
C GLU A 219 -11.30 -19.93 -13.73
N ASP A 220 -11.27 -21.03 -13.02
CA ASP A 220 -10.49 -21.24 -11.77
C ASP A 220 -10.79 -20.23 -10.64
N ALA A 221 -12.02 -19.69 -10.58
CA ALA A 221 -12.48 -18.88 -9.47
C ALA A 221 -12.47 -19.65 -8.15
N LEU A 222 -12.02 -19.02 -7.05
CA LEU A 222 -11.79 -19.70 -5.77
C LEU A 222 -12.93 -19.52 -4.78
N TYR A 223 -13.71 -18.44 -4.90
CA TYR A 223 -14.68 -18.02 -3.89
C TYR A 223 -16.09 -17.87 -4.44
N SER A 224 -17.08 -17.99 -3.53
CA SER A 224 -18.47 -17.64 -3.81
C SER A 224 -18.87 -16.29 -3.21
N ALA A 225 -18.02 -15.69 -2.35
CA ALA A 225 -18.27 -14.43 -1.68
C ALA A 225 -16.95 -13.69 -1.40
N GLU A 226 -17.00 -12.37 -1.30
CA GLU A 226 -15.85 -11.54 -0.90
C GLU A 226 -15.41 -11.85 0.53
N MET A 227 -14.11 -12.08 0.71
CA MET A 227 -13.47 -12.35 2.00
C MET A 227 -12.10 -11.66 2.13
N GLY A 228 -11.83 -10.71 1.26
CA GLY A 228 -10.53 -10.07 1.17
C GLY A 228 -10.43 -8.75 1.93
N SER A 229 -9.39 -8.00 1.64
CA SER A 229 -9.06 -6.66 2.17
C SER A 229 -8.09 -5.96 1.24
N ILE A 230 -7.94 -4.64 1.35
CA ILE A 230 -6.87 -3.91 0.68
C ILE A 230 -6.32 -2.81 1.57
N ILE A 231 -4.98 -2.75 1.66
CA ILE A 231 -4.29 -1.59 2.21
C ILE A 231 -3.80 -0.71 1.06
N VAL A 232 -4.11 0.58 1.16
CA VAL A 232 -3.64 1.58 0.18
C VAL A 232 -2.86 2.66 0.91
N ILE A 233 -1.61 2.86 0.49
CA ILE A 233 -0.78 3.98 0.92
C ILE A 233 -0.61 4.92 -0.27
N VAL A 234 -1.07 6.16 -0.13
CA VAL A 234 -0.86 7.23 -1.11
C VAL A 234 0.19 8.18 -0.58
N ALA A 235 1.20 8.49 -1.36
CA ALA A 235 2.24 9.45 -1.02
C ALA A 235 2.30 10.59 -2.06
N THR A 236 2.66 11.78 -1.59
CA THR A 236 2.89 12.94 -2.46
C THR A 236 3.95 13.86 -1.86
N ASP A 237 4.63 14.63 -2.72
CA ASP A 237 5.47 15.76 -2.35
C ASP A 237 4.73 17.10 -2.35
N ALA A 238 3.44 17.11 -2.68
CA ALA A 238 2.60 18.29 -2.60
C ALA A 238 2.36 18.71 -1.14
N PRO A 239 2.44 20.00 -0.81
CA PRO A 239 2.16 20.50 0.53
C PRO A 239 0.65 20.44 0.81
N LEU A 240 0.25 19.59 1.73
CA LEU A 240 -1.14 19.35 2.11
C LEU A 240 -1.31 19.34 3.63
N SER A 241 -2.44 19.83 4.10
CA SER A 241 -2.87 19.63 5.49
C SER A 241 -3.32 18.19 5.73
N SER A 242 -3.42 17.79 6.98
CA SER A 242 -3.97 16.48 7.36
C SER A 242 -5.43 16.30 6.91
N LEU A 243 -6.20 17.37 6.90
CA LEU A 243 -7.57 17.37 6.38
C LEU A 243 -7.58 17.06 4.87
N SER A 244 -6.75 17.76 4.10
CA SER A 244 -6.61 17.53 2.64
C SER A 244 -6.08 16.12 2.36
N LEU A 245 -5.11 15.61 3.15
CA LEU A 245 -4.61 14.23 3.05
C LEU A 245 -5.70 13.20 3.35
N ARG A 246 -6.56 13.45 4.36
CA ARG A 246 -7.72 12.58 4.61
C ARG A 246 -8.69 12.57 3.42
N GLN A 247 -8.88 13.68 2.74
CA GLN A 247 -9.68 13.75 1.52
C GLN A 247 -9.03 12.97 0.37
N VAL A 248 -7.70 13.01 0.25
CA VAL A 248 -6.95 12.16 -0.70
C VAL A 248 -7.13 10.68 -0.36
N ALA A 249 -6.99 10.28 0.91
CA ALA A 249 -7.20 8.90 1.34
C ALA A 249 -8.60 8.38 0.96
N LYS A 250 -9.65 9.19 1.08
CA LYS A 250 -11.01 8.83 0.64
C LYS A 250 -11.10 8.50 -0.85
N ARG A 251 -10.23 9.04 -1.70
CA ARG A 251 -10.21 8.76 -3.14
C ARG A 251 -9.75 7.33 -3.46
N ALA A 252 -9.14 6.64 -2.49
CA ALA A 252 -8.81 5.24 -2.65
C ALA A 252 -10.06 4.37 -2.89
N ALA A 253 -11.19 4.68 -2.25
CA ALA A 253 -12.46 4.01 -2.51
C ALA A 253 -12.90 4.11 -3.98
N ILE A 254 -12.64 5.26 -4.64
CA ILE A 254 -12.92 5.45 -6.06
C ILE A 254 -11.93 4.67 -6.92
N GLY A 255 -10.64 4.66 -6.55
CA GLY A 255 -9.59 3.93 -7.26
C GLY A 255 -9.85 2.42 -7.31
N ILE A 256 -10.17 1.81 -6.16
CA ILE A 256 -10.54 0.38 -6.11
C ILE A 256 -11.90 0.11 -6.76
N GLY A 257 -12.84 1.04 -6.65
CA GLY A 257 -14.17 0.94 -7.27
C GLY A 257 -14.12 0.90 -8.80
N ARG A 258 -13.12 1.55 -9.43
CA ARG A 258 -12.86 1.41 -10.87
C ARG A 258 -12.47 0.00 -11.28
N GLY A 259 -11.84 -0.76 -10.38
CA GLY A 259 -11.57 -2.18 -10.55
C GLY A 259 -12.81 -3.08 -10.38
N GLY A 260 -13.95 -2.49 -10.01
CA GLY A 260 -15.26 -3.18 -9.88
C GLY A 260 -15.61 -3.59 -8.46
N SER A 261 -14.74 -3.41 -7.46
CA SER A 261 -15.09 -3.70 -6.07
C SER A 261 -16.10 -2.70 -5.52
N PRO A 262 -17.21 -3.14 -4.91
CA PRO A 262 -18.14 -2.25 -4.21
C PRO A 262 -17.66 -1.88 -2.79
N GLY A 263 -16.51 -2.42 -2.32
CA GLY A 263 -16.11 -2.39 -0.92
C GLY A 263 -16.97 -3.34 -0.09
N GLY A 264 -16.76 -4.66 -0.24
CA GLY A 264 -17.60 -5.69 0.41
C GLY A 264 -17.58 -5.57 1.94
N ASN A 265 -18.68 -5.90 2.60
CA ASN A 265 -18.86 -5.71 4.04
C ASN A 265 -17.80 -6.41 4.90
N ASN A 266 -17.27 -7.54 4.45
CA ASN A 266 -16.25 -8.32 5.16
C ASN A 266 -14.82 -7.92 4.79
N SER A 267 -14.65 -6.95 3.90
CA SER A 267 -13.35 -6.41 3.50
C SER A 267 -12.83 -5.40 4.52
N GLY A 268 -11.54 -5.42 4.80
CA GLY A 268 -10.85 -4.39 5.60
C GLY A 268 -10.13 -3.42 4.66
N ASP A 269 -10.87 -2.45 4.12
CA ASP A 269 -10.35 -1.50 3.14
C ASP A 269 -9.89 -0.23 3.86
N ILE A 270 -8.59 -0.16 4.16
CA ILE A 270 -8.00 0.89 5.00
C ILE A 270 -6.93 1.65 4.21
N PHE A 271 -7.02 2.98 4.24
CA PHE A 271 -6.25 3.87 3.41
C PHE A 271 -5.53 4.93 4.23
N LEU A 272 -4.29 5.22 3.86
CA LEU A 272 -3.48 6.28 4.42
C LEU A 272 -2.92 7.13 3.29
N ALA A 273 -3.08 8.44 3.36
CA ALA A 273 -2.38 9.37 2.50
C ALA A 273 -1.38 10.18 3.32
N LEU A 274 -0.19 10.40 2.77
CA LEU A 274 0.88 11.14 3.40
C LEU A 274 1.52 12.16 2.46
N SER A 275 2.11 13.20 3.04
CA SER A 275 2.92 14.17 2.32
C SER A 275 4.34 14.23 2.87
N THR A 276 5.33 14.24 1.98
CA THR A 276 6.73 14.48 2.32
C THR A 276 7.10 15.97 2.33
N ALA A 277 6.16 16.87 1.97
CA ALA A 277 6.32 18.31 2.14
C ALA A 277 6.26 18.75 3.62
N ASN A 278 6.46 20.02 3.86
CA ASN A 278 6.47 20.61 5.20
C ASN A 278 7.43 19.88 6.16
N ASP A 279 8.65 19.63 5.68
CA ASP A 279 9.71 19.04 6.51
C ASP A 279 10.08 19.98 7.67
N GLY A 280 10.25 19.41 8.86
CA GLY A 280 10.54 20.18 10.06
C GLY A 280 10.92 19.28 11.25
N PRO A 281 11.37 19.88 12.35
CA PRO A 281 11.68 19.15 13.57
C PRO A 281 10.41 18.52 14.19
N MET A 282 10.61 17.60 15.13
CA MET A 282 9.53 17.11 15.97
C MET A 282 8.82 18.29 16.67
N PRO A 283 7.48 18.29 16.78
CA PRO A 283 6.71 19.41 17.34
C PRO A 283 7.19 19.87 18.72
N GLN A 284 7.70 18.97 19.55
CA GLN A 284 8.25 19.29 20.89
C GLN A 284 9.52 20.16 20.83
N PHE A 285 10.21 20.22 19.69
CA PHE A 285 11.41 21.05 19.46
C PHE A 285 11.13 22.23 18.54
N ALA A 286 9.91 22.34 18.05
CA ALA A 286 9.51 23.41 17.14
C ALA A 286 9.08 24.67 17.92
N PRO A 287 9.10 25.87 17.31
CA PRO A 287 8.51 27.07 17.89
C PRO A 287 7.02 26.91 18.18
N ALA A 288 6.50 27.72 19.12
CA ALA A 288 5.07 27.72 19.46
C ALA A 288 4.15 28.03 18.27
N LEU A 289 4.64 28.80 17.31
CA LEU A 289 3.93 29.09 16.04
C LEU A 289 4.62 28.34 14.90
N LEU A 290 3.86 27.47 14.23
CA LEU A 290 4.32 26.73 13.06
C LEU A 290 3.81 27.41 11.78
N THR A 291 4.70 27.54 10.79
CA THR A 291 4.32 27.91 9.42
C THR A 291 4.36 26.69 8.54
N LYS A 292 3.27 26.42 7.82
CA LYS A 292 3.17 25.33 6.86
C LYS A 292 2.64 25.87 5.53
N GLN A 293 3.12 25.31 4.44
CA GLN A 293 2.53 25.53 3.13
C GLN A 293 1.37 24.55 2.92
N GLU A 294 0.34 25.01 2.23
CA GLU A 294 -0.78 24.18 1.82
C GLU A 294 -1.29 24.62 0.45
N LEU A 295 -1.52 23.65 -0.43
CA LEU A 295 -2.22 23.90 -1.67
C LEU A 295 -3.66 24.33 -1.39
N ASN A 296 -4.11 25.37 -2.09
CA ASN A 296 -5.50 25.79 -2.04
C ASN A 296 -6.41 24.66 -2.56
N GLY A 297 -7.39 24.28 -1.74
CA GLY A 297 -8.34 23.20 -2.04
C GLY A 297 -9.12 23.39 -3.35
N GLU A 298 -9.28 24.62 -3.83
CA GLU A 298 -9.92 24.90 -5.13
C GLU A 298 -9.10 24.43 -6.35
N HIS A 299 -7.82 24.03 -6.16
CA HIS A 299 -6.93 23.57 -7.22
C HIS A 299 -6.52 22.09 -7.06
N ILE A 300 -7.12 21.34 -6.13
CA ILE A 300 -6.66 20.01 -5.74
C ILE A 300 -7.21 18.85 -6.61
N ASP A 301 -8.18 19.09 -7.50
CA ASP A 301 -8.84 18.03 -8.28
C ASP A 301 -7.88 17.21 -9.13
N ALA A 302 -6.83 17.84 -9.68
CA ALA A 302 -5.79 17.14 -10.42
C ALA A 302 -5.06 16.09 -9.54
N LEU A 303 -4.83 16.42 -8.27
CA LEU A 303 -4.22 15.52 -7.28
C LEU A 303 -5.15 14.36 -6.93
N TYR A 304 -6.45 14.62 -6.77
CA TYR A 304 -7.46 13.57 -6.55
C TYR A 304 -7.52 12.59 -7.73
N MET A 305 -7.53 13.11 -8.96
CA MET A 305 -7.53 12.27 -10.16
C MET A 305 -6.25 11.43 -10.25
N ALA A 306 -5.10 12.02 -9.95
CA ALA A 306 -3.81 11.32 -9.92
C ALA A 306 -3.80 10.19 -8.88
N ALA A 307 -4.33 10.42 -7.68
CA ALA A 307 -4.47 9.40 -6.65
C ALA A 307 -5.35 8.23 -7.13
N VAL A 308 -6.54 8.52 -7.68
CA VAL A 308 -7.45 7.50 -8.22
C VAL A 308 -6.77 6.67 -9.31
N GLN A 309 -6.09 7.30 -10.27
CA GLN A 309 -5.39 6.63 -11.37
C GLN A 309 -4.21 5.79 -10.88
N SER A 310 -3.42 6.30 -9.93
CA SER A 310 -2.30 5.55 -9.35
C SER A 310 -2.78 4.30 -8.61
N ILE A 311 -3.89 4.39 -7.87
CA ILE A 311 -4.44 3.27 -7.13
C ILE A 311 -5.01 2.21 -8.07
N GLU A 312 -5.82 2.61 -9.07
CA GLU A 312 -6.36 1.71 -10.08
C GLU A 312 -5.23 0.93 -10.77
N GLU A 313 -4.18 1.60 -11.22
CA GLU A 313 -3.04 0.97 -11.87
C GLU A 313 -2.24 0.08 -10.91
N SER A 314 -2.04 0.50 -9.65
CA SER A 314 -1.34 -0.30 -8.64
C SER A 314 -2.02 -1.65 -8.39
N VAL A 315 -3.36 -1.69 -8.32
CA VAL A 315 -4.12 -2.93 -8.17
C VAL A 315 -3.91 -3.85 -9.38
N VAL A 316 -3.95 -3.30 -10.60
CA VAL A 316 -3.74 -4.09 -11.81
C VAL A 316 -2.29 -4.57 -11.92
N ASN A 317 -1.32 -3.74 -11.53
CA ASN A 317 0.09 -4.12 -11.47
C ASN A 317 0.31 -5.30 -10.51
N ALA A 318 -0.32 -5.29 -9.33
CA ALA A 318 -0.25 -6.40 -8.38
C ALA A 318 -0.77 -7.72 -8.99
N ILE A 319 -1.89 -7.68 -9.73
CA ILE A 319 -2.46 -8.85 -10.40
C ILE A 319 -1.56 -9.33 -11.55
N VAL A 320 -1.09 -8.41 -12.38
CA VAL A 320 -0.22 -8.71 -13.53
C VAL A 320 1.13 -9.31 -13.12
N ALA A 321 1.64 -8.90 -11.96
CA ALA A 321 2.87 -9.46 -11.40
C ALA A 321 2.67 -10.82 -10.70
N GLY A 322 1.44 -11.34 -10.64
CA GLY A 322 1.10 -12.61 -10.00
C GLY A 322 1.72 -13.83 -10.67
N GLU A 323 1.79 -14.92 -9.93
CA GLU A 323 2.24 -16.26 -10.32
C GLU A 323 1.24 -17.33 -9.87
N ASP A 324 1.28 -18.53 -10.43
CA ASP A 324 0.45 -19.63 -9.96
C ASP A 324 0.91 -20.11 -8.58
N VAL A 325 -0.01 -20.25 -7.62
CA VAL A 325 0.28 -20.68 -6.25
C VAL A 325 -0.72 -21.71 -5.77
N ALA A 326 -0.23 -22.83 -5.27
CA ALA A 326 -1.08 -23.82 -4.61
C ALA A 326 -1.70 -23.27 -3.33
N THR A 327 -2.99 -23.55 -3.10
CA THR A 327 -3.69 -23.14 -1.89
C THR A 327 -3.34 -24.06 -0.71
N VAL A 328 -3.31 -23.46 0.47
CA VAL A 328 -3.15 -24.18 1.76
C VAL A 328 -4.52 -24.48 2.36
N LYS A 329 -5.46 -23.55 2.24
CA LYS A 329 -6.80 -23.68 2.82
C LYS A 329 -7.89 -23.10 1.89
N PRO A 330 -8.72 -23.97 1.28
CA PRO A 330 -8.60 -25.42 1.25
C PRO A 330 -7.39 -25.85 0.43
N ALA A 331 -6.79 -26.99 0.79
CA ALA A 331 -5.70 -27.57 0.01
C ALA A 331 -6.22 -28.19 -1.31
N GLY A 332 -5.33 -28.27 -2.30
CA GLY A 332 -5.60 -28.98 -3.57
C GLY A 332 -6.14 -28.10 -4.68
N LEU A 333 -6.29 -26.79 -4.47
CA LEU A 333 -6.59 -25.81 -5.51
C LEU A 333 -5.33 -25.04 -5.91
N THR A 334 -5.43 -24.24 -6.96
CA THR A 334 -4.37 -23.32 -7.40
C THR A 334 -4.96 -21.94 -7.61
N CYS A 335 -4.44 -20.97 -6.87
CA CYS A 335 -4.64 -19.55 -7.17
C CYS A 335 -3.84 -19.20 -8.43
N ARG A 336 -4.53 -18.88 -9.52
CA ARG A 336 -3.91 -18.64 -10.80
C ARG A 336 -3.38 -17.21 -10.93
N ALA A 337 -2.27 -17.08 -11.63
CA ALA A 337 -1.90 -15.82 -12.26
C ALA A 337 -2.91 -15.42 -13.34
N ILE A 338 -3.07 -14.14 -13.61
CA ILE A 338 -3.85 -13.69 -14.76
C ILE A 338 -3.14 -14.08 -16.06
N ASP A 339 -3.89 -14.54 -17.06
CA ASP A 339 -3.36 -14.79 -18.38
C ASP A 339 -3.02 -13.45 -19.08
N LYS A 340 -1.71 -13.15 -19.14
CA LYS A 340 -1.21 -11.88 -19.67
C LYS A 340 -1.44 -11.72 -21.18
N ASP A 341 -1.47 -12.81 -21.93
CA ASP A 341 -1.68 -12.76 -23.39
C ASP A 341 -3.15 -12.53 -23.71
N ARG A 342 -4.06 -13.19 -22.99
CA ARG A 342 -5.50 -12.89 -23.08
C ARG A 342 -5.78 -11.46 -22.64
N LEU A 343 -5.20 -11.01 -21.52
CA LEU A 343 -5.35 -9.64 -21.04
C LEU A 343 -4.89 -8.64 -22.10
N ARG A 344 -3.69 -8.83 -22.66
CA ARG A 344 -3.15 -7.98 -23.74
C ARG A 344 -4.07 -7.94 -24.94
N ALA A 345 -4.66 -9.08 -25.33
CA ALA A 345 -5.56 -9.17 -26.48
C ALA A 345 -6.82 -8.31 -26.32
N LEU A 346 -7.34 -8.14 -25.10
CA LEU A 346 -8.51 -7.30 -24.81
C LEU A 346 -8.26 -5.81 -25.08
N PHE A 347 -7.00 -5.36 -25.05
CA PHE A 347 -6.62 -3.95 -25.24
C PHE A 347 -5.92 -3.66 -26.56
N ARG A 348 -5.65 -4.68 -27.38
CA ARG A 348 -5.18 -4.44 -28.75
C ARG A 348 -6.33 -3.83 -29.56
N LYS A 349 -6.13 -2.60 -30.02
CA LYS A 349 -6.99 -2.02 -31.04
C LYS A 349 -6.80 -2.86 -32.30
N GLY A 350 -7.90 -3.40 -32.85
CA GLY A 350 -7.94 -4.03 -34.15
C GLY A 350 -7.56 -3.05 -35.26
#